data_e4ea431859997172fb88fea3cc2b76fb
#
_entry.id   e4ea431859997172fb88fea3cc2b76fb
#
_cell.length_a   1.000
_cell.length_b   1.000
_cell.length_c   1.000
_cell.angle_alpha   90.00
_cell.angle_beta   90.00
_cell.angle_gamma   90.00
#
_symmetry.space_group_name_H-M   'P 1'
#
loop_
_entity.id
_entity.type
_entity.pdbx_description
1 polymer ?
#
loop_
_entity_poly.entity_id
_entity_poly.type
_entity_poly.pdbx_seq_one_letter_code
_entity_poly.pdbx_strand_id
1 'polypeptide(L)'
;MALKIGEIHTKGATVTPSVCPYCSVCCAIIIHTKNGRIVNIEGDPASPHNEGALCPKGAAIYQLHVNPNRESRVLHRKPGARKWEEVELEWAMDRVAELVKKTRDKTFVEHLSDGSLVNHTLGIFALGGATLDNEWNHLQQKLMRGLGVVAIENQARI
;
A
#
# COMPACT_ATOMS: atom_id res chain seq x y z
N MET A 1 32.09 7.17 36.86
CA MET A 1 30.62 7.16 36.79
C MET A 1 30.23 6.01 35.87
N ALA A 2 29.72 4.89 36.39
CA ALA A 2 29.36 3.74 35.59
C ALA A 2 28.06 4.07 34.81
N LEU A 3 28.12 4.02 33.49
CA LEU A 3 26.93 4.11 32.65
C LEU A 3 25.97 2.94 33.01
N LYS A 4 24.81 3.23 33.57
CA LYS A 4 23.74 2.24 33.70
C LYS A 4 23.24 1.94 32.29
N ILE A 5 23.67 0.81 31.74
CA ILE A 5 23.06 0.26 30.53
C ILE A 5 21.64 -0.13 30.91
N GLY A 6 20.64 0.58 30.36
CA GLY A 6 19.24 0.24 30.57
C GLY A 6 18.94 -1.18 30.06
N GLU A 7 17.90 -1.81 30.58
CA GLU A 7 17.45 -3.11 30.05
C GLU A 7 17.06 -2.95 28.56
N ILE A 8 17.45 -3.94 27.74
CA ILE A 8 17.07 -3.99 26.33
C ILE A 8 15.53 -4.04 26.25
N HIS A 9 14.92 -3.08 25.57
CA HIS A 9 13.46 -2.93 25.51
C HIS A 9 12.73 -4.15 24.95
N THR A 10 13.41 -4.98 24.15
CA THR A 10 12.91 -6.25 23.61
C THR A 10 13.03 -7.44 24.57
N LYS A 11 13.69 -7.30 25.74
CA LYS A 11 13.80 -8.38 26.72
C LYS A 11 12.44 -8.87 27.19
N GLY A 12 12.15 -10.16 27.00
CA GLY A 12 10.87 -10.78 27.35
C GLY A 12 9.70 -10.45 26.39
N ALA A 13 10.00 -9.91 25.21
CA ALA A 13 9.01 -9.74 24.15
C ALA A 13 8.73 -11.08 23.45
N THR A 14 7.50 -11.25 22.98
CA THR A 14 7.14 -12.30 22.03
C THR A 14 7.62 -11.90 20.65
N VAL A 15 8.27 -12.83 19.95
CA VAL A 15 8.80 -12.63 18.59
C VAL A 15 7.88 -13.32 17.58
N THR A 16 7.44 -12.57 16.58
CA THR A 16 6.56 -13.07 15.51
C THR A 16 7.19 -12.76 14.15
N PRO A 17 7.44 -13.77 13.28
CA PRO A 17 7.90 -13.54 11.92
C PRO A 17 6.80 -12.87 11.08
N SER A 18 7.23 -12.00 10.16
CA SER A 18 6.34 -11.28 9.24
C SER A 18 7.09 -10.85 7.99
N VAL A 19 6.44 -10.10 7.12
CA VAL A 19 7.00 -9.57 5.88
C VAL A 19 6.83 -8.05 5.85
N CYS A 20 7.83 -7.36 5.33
CA CYS A 20 7.78 -5.91 5.13
C CYS A 20 6.67 -5.55 4.13
N PRO A 21 5.70 -4.66 4.46
CA PRO A 21 4.56 -4.35 3.61
C PRO A 21 4.85 -3.30 2.53
N TYR A 22 6.11 -2.85 2.37
CA TYR A 22 6.36 -1.72 1.49
C TYR A 22 6.47 -2.08 0.01
N CYS A 23 7.22 -3.11 -0.35
CA CYS A 23 7.44 -3.37 -1.77
C CYS A 23 7.59 -4.85 -2.09
N SER A 24 7.62 -5.16 -3.39
CA SER A 24 7.70 -6.53 -3.93
C SER A 24 8.98 -7.30 -3.58
N VAL A 25 9.95 -6.66 -2.92
CA VAL A 25 11.13 -7.36 -2.38
C VAL A 25 10.75 -8.31 -1.25
N CYS A 26 9.67 -8.01 -0.51
CA CYS A 26 9.14 -8.89 0.53
C CYS A 26 10.16 -9.28 1.61
N CYS A 27 10.99 -8.32 2.07
CA CYS A 27 11.98 -8.59 3.10
C CYS A 27 11.32 -9.19 4.34
N ALA A 28 11.87 -10.30 4.84
CA ALA A 28 11.40 -10.91 6.08
C ALA A 28 11.79 -10.05 7.28
N ILE A 29 10.85 -9.91 8.19
CA ILE A 29 11.00 -9.12 9.42
C ILE A 29 10.57 -9.95 10.63
N ILE A 30 11.06 -9.57 11.80
CA ILE A 30 10.57 -10.04 13.09
C ILE A 30 9.97 -8.89 13.87
N ILE A 31 8.80 -9.16 14.44
CA ILE A 31 8.03 -8.20 15.22
C ILE A 31 8.11 -8.60 16.68
N HIS A 32 8.59 -7.68 17.51
CA HIS A 32 8.65 -7.85 18.96
C HIS A 32 7.42 -7.21 19.61
N THR A 33 6.64 -8.01 20.33
CA THR A 33 5.45 -7.55 21.04
C THR A 33 5.60 -7.75 22.54
N LYS A 34 5.12 -6.79 23.33
CA LYS A 34 5.09 -6.84 24.77
C LYS A 34 3.80 -6.21 25.30
N ASN A 35 3.08 -6.93 26.15
CA ASN A 35 1.80 -6.48 26.70
C ASN A 35 0.79 -6.02 25.61
N GLY A 36 0.70 -6.78 24.52
CA GLY A 36 -0.21 -6.48 23.41
C GLY A 36 0.20 -5.30 22.51
N ARG A 37 1.43 -4.78 22.67
CA ARG A 37 1.94 -3.65 21.87
C ARG A 37 3.21 -4.04 21.14
N ILE A 38 3.38 -3.56 19.93
CA ILE A 38 4.64 -3.67 19.18
C ILE A 38 5.66 -2.76 19.86
N VAL A 39 6.82 -3.31 20.21
CA VAL A 39 7.92 -2.56 20.86
C VAL A 39 9.13 -2.42 19.95
N ASN A 40 9.28 -3.31 18.97
CA ASN A 40 10.34 -3.24 17.95
C ASN A 40 9.96 -4.02 16.70
N ILE A 41 10.52 -3.64 15.56
CA ILE A 41 10.50 -4.40 14.31
C ILE A 41 11.89 -4.32 13.69
N GLU A 42 12.43 -5.46 13.29
CA GLU A 42 13.75 -5.56 12.66
C GLU A 42 13.77 -6.64 11.57
N GLY A 43 14.81 -6.67 10.75
CA GLY A 43 14.97 -7.70 9.73
C GLY A 43 15.21 -9.07 10.35
N ASP A 44 14.68 -10.11 9.74
CA ASP A 44 14.87 -11.48 10.19
C ASP A 44 16.24 -12.01 9.77
N PRO A 45 17.20 -12.24 10.71
CA PRO A 45 18.51 -12.75 10.37
C PRO A 45 18.50 -14.22 9.89
N ALA A 46 17.43 -14.96 10.15
CA ALA A 46 17.28 -16.33 9.67
C ALA A 46 16.72 -16.40 8.23
N SER A 47 16.30 -15.29 7.68
CA SER A 47 15.79 -15.23 6.31
C SER A 47 16.92 -15.37 5.28
N PRO A 48 16.87 -16.37 4.36
CA PRO A 48 17.87 -16.50 3.30
C PRO A 48 17.76 -15.40 2.24
N HIS A 49 16.67 -14.61 2.27
CA HIS A 49 16.40 -13.57 1.30
C HIS A 49 17.09 -12.25 1.62
N ASN A 50 17.02 -11.80 2.87
CA ASN A 50 17.56 -10.50 3.29
C ASN A 50 18.51 -10.59 4.49
N GLU A 51 18.69 -11.75 5.10
CA GLU A 51 19.67 -12.02 6.17
C GLU A 51 19.69 -10.94 7.27
N GLY A 52 18.51 -10.43 7.62
CA GLY A 52 18.33 -9.34 8.58
C GLY A 52 18.55 -7.93 8.01
N ALA A 53 19.04 -7.79 6.79
CA ALA A 53 19.20 -6.48 6.15
C ALA A 53 17.87 -5.84 5.75
N LEU A 54 17.71 -4.54 6.01
CA LEU A 54 16.55 -3.75 5.60
C LEU A 54 17.00 -2.43 4.96
N CYS A 55 16.26 -1.99 3.95
CA CYS A 55 16.42 -0.64 3.43
C CYS A 55 15.93 0.40 4.46
N PRO A 56 16.22 1.71 4.29
CA PRO A 56 15.77 2.75 5.23
C PRO A 56 14.27 2.75 5.52
N LYS A 57 13.42 2.40 4.54
CA LYS A 57 11.97 2.28 4.74
C LYS A 57 11.63 1.11 5.67
N GLY A 58 12.21 -0.06 5.42
CA GLY A 58 12.02 -1.26 6.24
C GLY A 58 12.56 -1.07 7.65
N ALA A 59 13.71 -0.42 7.81
CA ALA A 59 14.30 -0.12 9.13
C ALA A 59 13.42 0.86 9.94
N ALA A 60 12.67 1.74 9.27
CA ALA A 60 11.78 2.70 9.91
C ALA A 60 10.33 2.20 10.04
N ILE A 61 10.03 0.94 9.72
CA ILE A 61 8.66 0.42 9.64
C ILE A 61 7.90 0.50 10.97
N TYR A 62 8.61 0.44 12.09
CA TYR A 62 8.00 0.64 13.41
C TYR A 62 7.27 1.98 13.51
N GLN A 63 7.77 3.03 12.86
CA GLN A 63 7.14 4.34 12.80
C GLN A 63 5.80 4.32 12.08
N LEU A 64 5.59 3.42 11.13
CA LEU A 64 4.30 3.26 10.48
C LEU A 64 3.19 2.88 11.48
N HIS A 65 3.56 2.15 12.55
CA HIS A 65 2.62 1.74 13.60
C HIS A 65 2.41 2.80 14.68
N VAL A 66 3.47 3.48 15.12
CA VAL A 66 3.43 4.33 16.32
C VAL A 66 3.38 5.83 16.04
N ASN A 67 3.59 6.27 14.81
CA ASN A 67 3.65 7.70 14.50
C ASN A 67 2.27 8.37 14.67
N PRO A 68 2.13 9.35 15.59
CA PRO A 68 0.86 10.04 15.81
C PRO A 68 0.42 10.92 14.63
N ASN A 69 1.33 11.23 13.72
CA ASN A 69 1.02 12.01 12.52
C ASN A 69 0.53 11.15 11.35
N ARG A 70 0.40 9.82 11.54
CA ARG A 70 -0.15 8.96 10.52
C ARG A 70 -1.63 9.29 10.31
N GLU A 71 -1.98 9.70 9.08
CA GLU A 71 -3.38 9.91 8.73
C GLU A 71 -4.10 8.56 8.58
N SER A 72 -5.14 8.37 9.38
CA SER A 72 -5.98 7.17 9.38
C SER A 72 -7.44 7.45 8.99
N ARG A 73 -7.77 8.72 8.72
CA ARG A 73 -9.10 9.17 8.35
C ARG A 73 -9.23 9.26 6.84
N VAL A 74 -10.44 9.10 6.35
CA VAL A 74 -10.73 9.35 4.93
C VAL A 74 -11.03 10.83 4.75
N LEU A 75 -10.25 11.48 3.90
CA LEU A 75 -10.34 12.91 3.66
C LEU A 75 -10.80 13.19 2.23
N HIS A 76 -11.80 14.02 2.09
CA HIS A 76 -12.30 14.52 0.82
C HIS A 76 -12.11 16.03 0.69
N ARG A 77 -11.74 16.48 -0.50
CA ARG A 77 -11.67 17.90 -0.83
C ARG A 77 -12.47 18.16 -2.10
N LYS A 78 -13.50 18.97 -1.98
CA LYS A 78 -14.33 19.40 -3.13
C LYS A 78 -13.51 20.15 -4.17
N PRO A 79 -13.84 20.07 -5.46
CA PRO A 79 -13.20 20.88 -6.49
C PRO A 79 -13.19 22.36 -6.12
N GLY A 80 -12.01 23.01 -6.22
CA GLY A 80 -11.83 24.43 -5.87
C GLY A 80 -11.77 24.73 -4.37
N ALA A 81 -12.06 23.79 -3.49
CA ALA A 81 -11.95 24.00 -2.04
C ALA A 81 -10.48 24.01 -1.58
N ARG A 82 -10.22 24.75 -0.48
CA ARG A 82 -8.88 24.81 0.15
C ARG A 82 -8.74 23.90 1.36
N LYS A 83 -9.86 23.38 1.90
CA LYS A 83 -9.88 22.54 3.11
C LYS A 83 -10.25 21.11 2.77
N TRP A 84 -9.67 20.18 3.51
CA TRP A 84 -10.06 18.79 3.54
C TRP A 84 -11.15 18.59 4.58
N GLU A 85 -12.13 17.76 4.26
CA GLU A 85 -13.23 17.36 5.13
C GLU A 85 -13.12 15.86 5.40
N GLU A 86 -13.31 15.43 6.63
CA GLU A 86 -13.39 14.02 6.99
C GLU A 86 -14.72 13.46 6.51
N VAL A 87 -14.68 12.27 5.91
CA VAL A 87 -15.86 11.57 5.37
C VAL A 87 -15.82 10.10 5.74
N GLU A 88 -16.98 9.47 5.75
CA GLU A 88 -17.08 8.03 5.98
C GLU A 88 -16.46 7.24 4.83
N LEU A 89 -15.83 6.10 5.16
CA LEU A 89 -15.18 5.23 4.18
C LEU A 89 -16.16 4.73 3.12
N GLU A 90 -17.36 4.29 3.53
CA GLU A 90 -18.39 3.81 2.60
C GLU A 90 -18.78 4.88 1.60
N TRP A 91 -19.07 6.10 2.07
CA TRP A 91 -19.36 7.22 1.19
C TRP A 91 -18.25 7.46 0.15
N ALA A 92 -16.99 7.40 0.61
CA ALA A 92 -15.85 7.62 -0.29
C ALA A 92 -15.73 6.50 -1.33
N MET A 93 -15.94 5.25 -0.94
CA MET A 93 -15.89 4.09 -1.85
C MET A 93 -17.03 4.13 -2.87
N ASP A 94 -18.25 4.45 -2.45
CA ASP A 94 -19.38 4.64 -3.35
C ASP A 94 -19.11 5.74 -4.37
N ARG A 95 -18.55 6.86 -3.89
CA ARG A 95 -18.20 7.99 -4.78
C ARG A 95 -17.14 7.61 -5.81
N VAL A 96 -16.13 6.83 -5.41
CA VAL A 96 -15.10 6.31 -6.33
C VAL A 96 -15.76 5.37 -7.36
N ALA A 97 -16.60 4.44 -6.91
CA ALA A 97 -17.29 3.48 -7.77
C ALA A 97 -18.19 4.18 -8.80
N GLU A 98 -18.96 5.20 -8.37
CA GLU A 98 -19.78 6.03 -9.28
C GLU A 98 -18.95 6.71 -10.37
N LEU A 99 -17.81 7.32 -9.98
CA LEU A 99 -16.95 8.03 -10.92
C LEU A 99 -16.30 7.07 -11.92
N VAL A 100 -15.82 5.93 -11.45
CA VAL A 100 -15.24 4.87 -12.29
C VAL A 100 -16.30 4.35 -13.26
N LYS A 101 -17.49 3.98 -12.75
CA LYS A 101 -18.60 3.50 -13.59
C LYS A 101 -19.00 4.53 -14.63
N LYS A 102 -19.25 5.77 -14.23
CA LYS A 102 -19.64 6.86 -15.14
C LYS A 102 -18.62 7.09 -16.25
N THR A 103 -17.33 7.08 -15.90
CA THR A 103 -16.26 7.29 -16.87
C THR A 103 -16.15 6.10 -17.81
N ARG A 104 -16.17 4.89 -17.25
CA ARG A 104 -16.12 3.65 -18.03
C ARG A 104 -17.29 3.56 -19.01
N ASP A 105 -18.54 3.75 -18.55
CA ASP A 105 -19.74 3.64 -19.39
C ASP A 105 -19.69 4.63 -20.57
N LYS A 106 -19.06 5.80 -20.36
CA LYS A 106 -18.92 6.83 -21.41
C LYS A 106 -17.82 6.50 -22.44
N THR A 107 -16.77 5.77 -22.03
CA THR A 107 -15.54 5.62 -22.82
C THR A 107 -15.20 4.17 -23.16
N PHE A 108 -16.06 3.22 -22.80
CA PHE A 108 -15.85 1.81 -23.09
C PHE A 108 -16.10 1.52 -24.57
N VAL A 109 -15.16 0.81 -25.17
CA VAL A 109 -15.22 0.34 -26.57
C VAL A 109 -15.16 -1.17 -26.56
N GLU A 110 -16.20 -1.81 -27.04
CA GLU A 110 -16.26 -3.27 -27.14
C GLU A 110 -15.55 -3.75 -28.42
N HIS A 111 -15.84 -3.10 -29.56
CA HIS A 111 -15.26 -3.43 -30.84
C HIS A 111 -14.67 -2.19 -31.50
N LEU A 112 -13.58 -2.35 -32.22
CA LEU A 112 -13.02 -1.32 -33.10
C LEU A 112 -13.82 -1.24 -34.42
N SER A 113 -13.52 -0.22 -35.24
CA SER A 113 -14.18 -0.01 -36.53
C SER A 113 -13.94 -1.14 -37.55
N ASP A 114 -12.88 -1.93 -37.38
CA ASP A 114 -12.57 -3.12 -38.15
C ASP A 114 -13.24 -4.40 -37.67
N GLY A 115 -14.06 -4.31 -36.61
CA GLY A 115 -14.75 -5.43 -35.97
C GLY A 115 -13.94 -6.17 -34.89
N SER A 116 -12.70 -5.79 -34.65
CA SER A 116 -11.84 -6.43 -33.63
C SER A 116 -12.41 -6.22 -32.24
N LEU A 117 -12.57 -7.30 -31.46
CA LEU A 117 -13.01 -7.28 -30.06
C LEU A 117 -11.87 -6.77 -29.18
N VAL A 118 -12.08 -5.67 -28.45
CA VAL A 118 -11.05 -5.03 -27.61
C VAL A 118 -11.45 -4.86 -26.15
N ASN A 119 -12.73 -4.70 -25.84
CA ASN A 119 -13.25 -4.58 -24.44
C ASN A 119 -12.43 -3.63 -23.57
N HIS A 120 -12.17 -2.41 -24.02
CA HIS A 120 -11.30 -1.48 -23.31
C HIS A 120 -11.91 -0.10 -23.05
N THR A 121 -11.31 0.63 -22.11
CA THR A 121 -11.55 2.07 -21.91
C THR A 121 -10.23 2.82 -21.90
N LEU A 122 -10.18 3.97 -22.59
CA LEU A 122 -9.08 4.93 -22.53
C LEU A 122 -9.42 6.14 -21.62
N GLY A 123 -10.61 6.14 -21.01
CA GLY A 123 -11.03 7.21 -20.11
C GLY A 123 -10.47 7.11 -18.70
N ILE A 124 -9.84 5.99 -18.37
CA ILE A 124 -9.27 5.73 -17.05
C ILE A 124 -7.79 5.35 -17.19
N PHE A 125 -6.95 5.97 -16.38
CA PHE A 125 -5.54 5.68 -16.23
C PHE A 125 -5.25 5.21 -14.80
N ALA A 126 -4.53 4.11 -14.64
CA ALA A 126 -4.13 3.59 -13.34
C ALA A 126 -2.62 3.81 -13.14
N LEU A 127 -2.27 4.51 -12.08
CA LEU A 127 -0.89 4.74 -11.68
C LEU A 127 -0.63 4.00 -10.36
N GLY A 128 0.26 3.03 -10.40
CA GLY A 128 0.72 2.30 -9.23
C GLY A 128 1.81 3.07 -8.46
N GLY A 129 2.41 2.41 -7.50
CA GLY A 129 3.50 2.93 -6.69
C GLY A 129 4.63 1.93 -6.51
N ALA A 130 5.84 2.42 -6.20
CA ALA A 130 7.00 1.58 -5.92
C ALA A 130 6.89 0.82 -4.58
N THR A 131 5.94 1.18 -3.73
CA THR A 131 5.74 0.61 -2.40
C THR A 131 4.48 -0.25 -2.32
N LEU A 132 4.27 -1.08 -3.32
CA LEU A 132 3.23 -2.11 -3.35
C LEU A 132 3.87 -3.49 -3.29
N ASP A 133 3.36 -4.36 -2.43
CA ASP A 133 3.76 -5.77 -2.40
C ASP A 133 3.24 -6.55 -3.62
N ASN A 134 3.60 -7.82 -3.72
CA ASN A 134 3.26 -8.65 -4.88
C ASN A 134 1.75 -8.87 -5.00
N GLU A 135 1.06 -9.08 -3.89
CA GLU A 135 -0.38 -9.32 -3.83
C GLU A 135 -1.15 -8.09 -4.31
N TRP A 136 -0.79 -6.89 -3.83
CA TRP A 136 -1.41 -5.64 -4.26
C TRP A 136 -1.18 -5.34 -5.74
N ASN A 137 0.03 -5.56 -6.24
CA ASN A 137 0.32 -5.41 -7.67
C ASN A 137 -0.54 -6.35 -8.52
N HIS A 138 -0.68 -7.62 -8.10
CA HIS A 138 -1.53 -8.59 -8.78
C HIS A 138 -3.00 -8.19 -8.76
N LEU A 139 -3.53 -7.82 -7.59
CA LEU A 139 -4.93 -7.41 -7.42
C LEU A 139 -5.25 -6.15 -8.21
N GLN A 140 -4.37 -5.15 -8.17
CA GLN A 140 -4.54 -3.92 -8.95
C GLN A 140 -4.61 -4.22 -10.45
N GLN A 141 -3.67 -5.00 -10.97
CA GLN A 141 -3.66 -5.34 -12.39
C GLN A 141 -4.91 -6.13 -12.78
N LYS A 142 -5.31 -7.11 -11.99
CA LYS A 142 -6.51 -7.92 -12.22
C LYS A 142 -7.78 -7.07 -12.22
N LEU A 143 -7.93 -6.17 -11.25
CA LEU A 143 -9.07 -5.25 -11.19
C LEU A 143 -9.12 -4.31 -12.39
N MET A 144 -8.00 -3.66 -12.71
CA MET A 144 -7.95 -2.72 -13.83
C MET A 144 -8.22 -3.40 -15.17
N ARG A 145 -7.67 -4.60 -15.40
CA ARG A 145 -7.97 -5.39 -16.60
C ARG A 145 -9.42 -5.84 -16.65
N GLY A 146 -10.00 -6.25 -15.53
CA GLY A 146 -11.44 -6.58 -15.43
C GLY A 146 -12.36 -5.40 -15.76
N LEU A 147 -11.93 -4.17 -15.46
CA LEU A 147 -12.63 -2.93 -15.84
C LEU A 147 -12.40 -2.52 -17.31
N GLY A 148 -11.48 -3.17 -18.03
CA GLY A 148 -11.09 -2.80 -19.38
C GLY A 148 -10.08 -1.65 -19.45
N VAL A 149 -9.45 -1.29 -18.33
CA VAL A 149 -8.40 -0.26 -18.30
C VAL A 149 -7.12 -0.83 -18.90
N VAL A 150 -6.61 -0.20 -19.95
CA VAL A 150 -5.37 -0.62 -20.63
C VAL A 150 -4.16 0.23 -20.22
N ALA A 151 -4.39 1.48 -19.85
CA ALA A 151 -3.33 2.38 -19.39
C ALA A 151 -3.04 2.14 -17.90
N ILE A 152 -2.10 1.23 -17.65
CA ILE A 152 -1.65 0.86 -16.30
C ILE A 152 -0.14 1.07 -16.25
N GLU A 153 0.32 1.98 -15.41
CA GLU A 153 1.73 2.26 -15.18
C GLU A 153 2.12 2.17 -13.72
N ASN A 154 3.39 1.97 -13.46
CA ASN A 154 3.94 1.93 -12.12
C ASN A 154 5.15 2.86 -12.03
N GLN A 155 5.28 3.58 -10.92
CA GLN A 155 6.37 4.49 -10.66
C GLN A 155 7.77 3.86 -10.83
N ALA A 156 7.92 2.59 -10.52
CA ALA A 156 9.19 1.86 -10.63
C ALA A 156 9.62 1.55 -12.07
N ARG A 157 8.80 1.87 -13.07
CA ARG A 157 9.13 1.68 -14.49
C ARG A 157 9.81 2.87 -15.16
N ILE A 158 9.98 3.95 -14.44
CA ILE A 158 10.62 5.16 -14.94
C ILE A 158 12.14 4.98 -14.93
#